data_f80674c438a978c59f5afe817d0e35af
#
_entry.id   f80674c438a978c59f5afe817d0e35af
#
_cell.length_a   1.000
_cell.length_b   1.000
_cell.length_c   1.000
_cell.angle_alpha   90.00
_cell.angle_beta   90.00
_cell.angle_gamma   90.00
#
_symmetry.space_group_name_H-M   'P 1'
#
loop_
_entity.id
_entity.type
_entity.pdbx_description
1 polymer ?
#
loop_
_entity_poly.entity_id
_entity_poly.type
_entity_poly.pdbx_seq_one_letter_code
_entity_poly.pdbx_strand_id
1 'polypeptide(L)'
;MYTPAPQQYQTAQEPQVQPLPGPQAKPKGPTKSKENDIGSFIQQLIGLASYVHQLQVQAHLLHLNIEGANFLGLHKFLGKQYEAHLEQFDKIGEFIRSMDYYLPTCHEGLKAACPEFKHCTSHKSNEMLGVYYKNLENLGMKTKKLEADAGKIRAIDIQNYLSELCGEAFKSAWMIKAVLRNS
;
A
#
# COMPACT_ATOMS: atom_id res chain seq x y z
N MET A 1 59.00 40.78 -26.09
CA MET A 1 58.61 39.33 -26.00
C MET A 1 58.72 38.93 -24.54
N TYR A 2 57.63 38.70 -23.89
CA TYR A 2 57.59 38.37 -22.49
C TYR A 2 57.29 36.85 -22.36
N THR A 3 58.25 36.07 -21.88
CA THR A 3 58.14 34.66 -21.69
C THR A 3 57.74 34.42 -20.19
N PRO A 4 56.57 33.89 -19.87
CA PRO A 4 56.25 33.59 -18.48
C PRO A 4 56.97 32.32 -17.99
N ALA A 5 57.47 32.36 -16.77
CA ALA A 5 58.14 31.26 -16.08
C ALA A 5 57.16 30.12 -15.77
N PRO A 6 57.62 28.85 -15.74
CA PRO A 6 56.75 27.71 -15.45
C PRO A 6 56.31 27.73 -13.99
N GLN A 7 55.00 27.66 -13.75
CA GLN A 7 54.44 27.45 -12.43
C GLN A 7 54.67 25.99 -11.99
N GLN A 8 55.34 25.84 -10.85
CA GLN A 8 55.45 24.55 -10.17
C GLN A 8 54.11 24.20 -9.52
N TYR A 9 53.45 23.17 -10.01
CA TYR A 9 52.30 22.56 -9.34
C TYR A 9 52.81 21.80 -8.12
N GLN A 10 52.42 22.26 -6.90
CA GLN A 10 52.57 21.48 -5.70
C GLN A 10 51.59 20.30 -5.75
N THR A 11 52.11 19.09 -5.75
CA THR A 11 51.30 17.85 -5.63
C THR A 11 50.62 17.84 -4.28
N ALA A 12 49.33 17.92 -4.29
CA ALA A 12 48.50 17.73 -3.11
C ALA A 12 48.72 16.30 -2.57
N GLN A 13 49.06 16.18 -1.27
CA GLN A 13 49.14 14.90 -0.61
C GLN A 13 47.79 14.20 -0.63
N GLU A 14 47.76 12.94 -1.10
CA GLU A 14 46.56 12.10 -1.05
C GLU A 14 46.09 11.93 0.40
N PRO A 15 44.76 12.04 0.66
CA PRO A 15 44.24 11.80 2.00
C PRO A 15 44.48 10.33 2.40
N GLN A 16 45.14 10.13 3.52
CA GLN A 16 45.34 8.78 4.11
C GLN A 16 43.95 8.22 4.50
N VAL A 17 43.49 7.22 3.76
CA VAL A 17 42.28 6.45 4.08
C VAL A 17 42.60 5.55 5.26
N GLN A 18 41.98 5.83 6.42
CA GLN A 18 42.07 4.94 7.56
C GLN A 18 41.43 3.58 7.21
N PRO A 19 42.01 2.45 7.58
CA PRO A 19 41.41 1.14 7.35
C PRO A 19 40.07 1.05 8.07
N LEU A 20 39.02 0.62 7.35
CA LEU A 20 37.72 0.35 7.91
C LEU A 20 37.81 -0.66 9.06
N PRO A 21 37.04 -0.50 10.16
CA PRO A 21 37.01 -1.46 11.23
C PRO A 21 36.65 -2.85 10.67
N GLY A 22 37.39 -3.87 11.07
CA GLY A 22 37.17 -5.25 10.64
C GLY A 22 35.75 -5.73 10.88
N PRO A 23 35.31 -6.84 10.23
CA PRO A 23 33.94 -7.29 10.27
C PRO A 23 33.48 -7.51 11.71
N GLN A 24 32.57 -6.64 12.15
CA GLN A 24 31.87 -6.85 13.42
C GLN A 24 31.01 -8.12 13.27
N ALA A 25 31.01 -8.95 14.34
CA ALA A 25 30.22 -10.17 14.39
C ALA A 25 28.77 -9.84 13.98
N LYS A 26 28.25 -10.51 12.94
CA LYS A 26 26.86 -10.35 12.47
C LYS A 26 25.93 -10.51 13.67
N PRO A 27 24.97 -9.62 13.90
CA PRO A 27 23.96 -9.82 14.92
C PRO A 27 23.29 -11.18 14.66
N LYS A 28 23.07 -11.96 15.73
CA LYS A 28 22.37 -13.25 15.63
C LYS A 28 21.02 -12.97 14.96
N GLY A 29 20.82 -13.50 13.77
CA GLY A 29 19.58 -13.37 13.01
C GLY A 29 18.36 -13.84 13.82
N PRO A 30 17.14 -13.43 13.44
CA PRO A 30 15.94 -13.82 14.13
C PRO A 30 15.83 -15.35 14.21
N THR A 31 15.30 -15.86 15.31
CA THR A 31 15.03 -17.30 15.47
C THR A 31 14.04 -17.77 14.42
N LYS A 32 14.12 -19.02 13.95
CA LYS A 32 13.24 -19.60 12.88
C LYS A 32 11.74 -19.34 13.09
N SER A 33 11.27 -19.24 14.33
CA SER A 33 9.88 -18.88 14.66
C SER A 33 9.54 -17.43 14.23
N LYS A 34 10.43 -16.47 14.47
CA LYS A 34 10.21 -15.06 14.10
C LYS A 34 10.26 -14.83 12.58
N GLU A 35 11.10 -15.57 11.87
CA GLU A 35 11.15 -15.53 10.39
C GLU A 35 9.84 -16.05 9.78
N ASN A 36 9.26 -17.11 10.34
CA ASN A 36 7.96 -17.63 9.93
C ASN A 36 6.83 -16.63 10.20
N ASP A 37 6.87 -15.90 11.32
CA ASP A 37 5.88 -14.89 11.67
C ASP A 37 5.92 -13.70 10.69
N ILE A 38 7.13 -13.23 10.35
CA ILE A 38 7.32 -12.14 9.37
C ILE A 38 6.86 -12.59 7.97
N GLY A 39 7.27 -13.78 7.52
CA GLY A 39 6.85 -14.31 6.22
C GLY A 39 5.33 -14.42 6.10
N SER A 40 4.66 -14.91 7.15
CA SER A 40 3.20 -14.97 7.20
C SER A 40 2.54 -13.59 7.16
N PHE A 41 3.09 -12.62 7.87
CA PHE A 41 2.62 -11.24 7.85
C PHE A 41 2.74 -10.61 6.46
N ILE A 42 3.89 -10.82 5.79
CA ILE A 42 4.10 -10.32 4.42
C ILE A 42 3.10 -10.92 3.42
N GLN A 43 2.80 -12.21 3.52
CA GLN A 43 1.78 -12.82 2.65
C GLN A 43 0.40 -12.17 2.86
N GLN A 44 0.05 -11.80 4.08
CA GLN A 44 -1.18 -11.07 4.37
C GLN A 44 -1.13 -9.63 3.83
N LEU A 45 0.02 -8.94 3.89
CA LEU A 45 0.19 -7.62 3.27
C LEU A 45 0.07 -7.69 1.74
N ILE A 46 0.60 -8.72 1.08
CA ILE A 46 0.43 -8.95 -0.36
C ILE A 46 -1.06 -9.16 -0.67
N GLY A 47 -1.77 -9.93 0.15
CA GLY A 47 -3.21 -10.08 0.04
C GLY A 47 -3.98 -8.75 0.20
N LEU A 48 -3.54 -7.89 1.13
CA LEU A 48 -4.12 -6.56 1.30
C LEU A 48 -3.82 -5.66 0.10
N ALA A 49 -2.60 -5.65 -0.43
CA ALA A 49 -2.24 -4.92 -1.65
C ALA A 49 -3.12 -5.34 -2.84
N SER A 50 -3.30 -6.66 -3.02
CA SER A 50 -4.21 -7.21 -4.03
C SER A 50 -5.65 -6.72 -3.83
N TYR A 51 -6.13 -6.71 -2.58
CA TYR A 51 -7.48 -6.26 -2.25
C TYR A 51 -7.68 -4.78 -2.61
N VAL A 52 -6.74 -3.92 -2.22
CA VAL A 52 -6.77 -2.48 -2.50
C VAL A 52 -6.67 -2.20 -4.00
N HIS A 53 -5.83 -2.94 -4.73
CA HIS A 53 -5.78 -2.83 -6.20
C HIS A 53 -7.13 -3.19 -6.85
N GLN A 54 -7.79 -4.24 -6.40
CA GLN A 54 -9.12 -4.60 -6.89
C GLN A 54 -10.18 -3.56 -6.52
N LEU A 55 -10.07 -2.91 -5.33
CA LEU A 55 -10.91 -1.75 -4.96
C LEU A 55 -10.67 -0.55 -5.86
N GLN A 56 -9.42 -0.25 -6.22
CA GLN A 56 -9.06 0.82 -7.15
C GLN A 56 -9.78 0.63 -8.48
N VAL A 57 -9.68 -0.56 -9.08
CA VAL A 57 -10.37 -0.89 -10.34
C VAL A 57 -11.87 -0.79 -10.16
N GLN A 58 -12.43 -1.33 -9.08
CA GLN A 58 -13.88 -1.29 -8.81
C GLN A 58 -14.37 0.16 -8.67
N ALA A 59 -13.71 0.99 -7.86
CA ALA A 59 -14.10 2.39 -7.68
C ALA A 59 -14.05 3.17 -8.99
N HIS A 60 -13.04 2.92 -9.84
CA HIS A 60 -12.91 3.55 -11.15
C HIS A 60 -14.03 3.12 -12.10
N LEU A 61 -14.38 1.84 -12.15
CA LEU A 61 -15.49 1.33 -12.95
C LEU A 61 -16.84 1.89 -12.46
N LEU A 62 -17.04 1.98 -11.15
CA LEU A 62 -18.23 2.60 -10.57
C LEU A 62 -18.31 4.09 -10.92
N HIS A 63 -17.19 4.83 -10.83
CA HIS A 63 -17.10 6.24 -11.21
C HIS A 63 -17.58 6.50 -12.64
N LEU A 64 -17.29 5.57 -13.56
CA LEU A 64 -17.69 5.67 -14.96
C LEU A 64 -19.16 5.25 -15.23
N ASN A 65 -19.71 4.36 -14.38
CA ASN A 65 -21.00 3.72 -14.62
C ASN A 65 -22.12 4.20 -13.69
N ILE A 66 -21.82 5.04 -12.69
CA ILE A 66 -22.84 5.54 -11.76
C ILE A 66 -23.81 6.48 -12.46
N GLU A 67 -25.10 6.35 -12.17
CA GLU A 67 -26.18 7.17 -12.71
C GLU A 67 -27.19 7.55 -11.63
N GLY A 68 -28.09 8.47 -11.92
CA GLY A 68 -29.23 8.84 -11.08
C GLY A 68 -29.10 10.23 -10.42
N ALA A 69 -30.02 10.52 -9.52
CA ALA A 69 -30.17 11.88 -8.93
C ALA A 69 -28.91 12.39 -8.22
N ASN A 70 -28.12 11.49 -7.63
CA ASN A 70 -26.90 11.82 -6.90
C ASN A 70 -25.62 11.69 -7.77
N PHE A 71 -25.76 11.61 -9.11
CA PHE A 71 -24.64 11.36 -10.03
C PHE A 71 -23.41 12.24 -9.75
N LEU A 72 -23.57 13.56 -9.75
CA LEU A 72 -22.43 14.49 -9.61
C LEU A 72 -21.64 14.28 -8.31
N GLY A 73 -22.35 14.07 -7.21
CA GLY A 73 -21.74 13.82 -5.89
C GLY A 73 -21.02 12.48 -5.84
N LEU A 74 -21.67 11.43 -6.33
CA LEU A 74 -21.13 10.07 -6.35
C LEU A 74 -19.96 9.93 -7.32
N HIS A 75 -20.08 10.49 -8.52
CA HIS A 75 -19.03 10.51 -9.53
C HIS A 75 -17.75 11.17 -8.95
N LYS A 76 -17.89 12.34 -8.33
CA LYS A 76 -16.77 13.04 -7.68
C LYS A 76 -16.20 12.24 -6.49
N PHE A 77 -17.04 11.62 -5.67
CA PHE A 77 -16.62 10.81 -4.54
C PHE A 77 -15.85 9.58 -5.03
N LEU A 78 -16.38 8.83 -5.99
CA LEU A 78 -15.74 7.63 -6.53
C LEU A 78 -14.42 7.95 -7.25
N GLY A 79 -14.35 9.15 -7.90
CA GLY A 79 -13.10 9.68 -8.45
C GLY A 79 -12.00 9.76 -7.39
N LYS A 80 -12.29 10.40 -6.26
CA LYS A 80 -11.34 10.48 -5.14
C LYS A 80 -11.01 9.09 -4.54
N GLN A 81 -11.96 8.16 -4.56
CA GLN A 81 -11.74 6.82 -4.01
C GLN A 81 -10.76 6.00 -4.86
N TYR A 82 -10.88 5.99 -6.19
CA TYR A 82 -9.92 5.22 -7.00
C TYR A 82 -8.50 5.82 -6.95
N GLU A 83 -8.38 7.15 -6.85
CA GLU A 83 -7.09 7.82 -6.65
C GLU A 83 -6.48 7.43 -5.29
N ALA A 84 -7.27 7.50 -4.21
CA ALA A 84 -6.81 7.10 -2.87
C ALA A 84 -6.41 5.63 -2.83
N HIS A 85 -7.15 4.72 -3.47
CA HIS A 85 -6.80 3.30 -3.52
C HIS A 85 -5.52 3.04 -4.33
N LEU A 86 -5.22 3.85 -5.35
CA LEU A 86 -3.95 3.77 -6.06
C LEU A 86 -2.77 4.12 -5.14
N GLU A 87 -2.88 5.23 -4.41
CA GLU A 87 -1.86 5.64 -3.43
C GLU A 87 -1.70 4.62 -2.30
N GLN A 88 -2.80 4.05 -1.81
CA GLN A 88 -2.80 3.02 -0.78
C GLN A 88 -2.10 1.74 -1.27
N PHE A 89 -2.35 1.32 -2.51
CA PHE A 89 -1.68 0.17 -3.13
C PHE A 89 -0.16 0.39 -3.20
N ASP A 90 0.25 1.55 -3.68
CA ASP A 90 1.67 1.93 -3.80
C ASP A 90 2.34 1.91 -2.43
N LYS A 91 1.73 2.53 -1.43
CA LYS A 91 2.25 2.59 -0.06
C LYS A 91 2.42 1.20 0.59
N ILE A 92 1.44 0.32 0.42
CA ILE A 92 1.54 -1.07 0.91
C ILE A 92 2.67 -1.81 0.17
N GLY A 93 2.79 -1.59 -1.13
CA GLY A 93 3.87 -2.14 -1.95
C GLY A 93 5.25 -1.71 -1.47
N GLU A 94 5.44 -0.42 -1.16
CA GLU A 94 6.67 0.12 -0.57
C GLU A 94 7.01 -0.56 0.77
N PHE A 95 6.04 -0.77 1.66
CA PHE A 95 6.27 -1.49 2.92
C PHE A 95 6.74 -2.93 2.68
N ILE A 96 6.12 -3.66 1.75
CA ILE A 96 6.56 -5.02 1.39
C ILE A 96 8.00 -4.98 0.87
N ARG A 97 8.34 -3.99 0.02
CA ARG A 97 9.68 -3.82 -0.53
C ARG A 97 10.72 -3.40 0.50
N SER A 98 10.35 -2.53 1.45
CA SER A 98 11.24 -2.11 2.53
C SER A 98 11.61 -3.25 3.51
N MET A 99 10.77 -4.28 3.58
CA MET A 99 11.03 -5.51 4.33
C MET A 99 11.77 -6.59 3.49
N ASP A 100 12.24 -6.24 2.30
CA ASP A 100 13.02 -7.07 1.37
C ASP A 100 12.26 -8.25 0.73
N TYR A 101 10.92 -8.09 0.59
CA TYR A 101 10.06 -9.04 -0.11
C TYR A 101 9.56 -8.47 -1.44
N TYR A 102 9.08 -9.34 -2.34
CA TYR A 102 8.55 -8.97 -3.64
C TYR A 102 7.03 -9.14 -3.71
N LEU A 103 6.38 -8.21 -4.42
CA LEU A 103 5.01 -8.41 -4.89
C LEU A 103 5.00 -9.31 -6.13
N PRO A 104 3.86 -9.94 -6.45
CA PRO A 104 3.68 -10.57 -7.76
C PRO A 104 3.93 -9.57 -8.90
N THR A 105 4.65 -10.01 -9.95
CA THR A 105 5.05 -9.15 -11.07
C THR A 105 4.06 -9.17 -12.24
N CYS A 106 2.96 -9.91 -12.12
CA CYS A 106 1.90 -9.96 -13.12
C CYS A 106 0.52 -9.75 -12.48
N HIS A 107 -0.44 -9.30 -13.29
CA HIS A 107 -1.80 -9.01 -12.85
C HIS A 107 -2.51 -10.25 -12.28
N GLU A 108 -2.37 -11.40 -12.94
CA GLU A 108 -2.97 -12.66 -12.51
C GLU A 108 -2.43 -13.11 -11.15
N GLY A 109 -1.12 -13.02 -10.95
CA GLY A 109 -0.49 -13.34 -9.68
C GLY A 109 -0.92 -12.40 -8.55
N LEU A 110 -1.03 -11.10 -8.84
CA LEU A 110 -1.54 -10.13 -7.87
C LEU A 110 -3.00 -10.43 -7.52
N LYS A 111 -3.86 -10.68 -8.52
CA LYS A 111 -5.27 -11.00 -8.30
C LYS A 111 -5.45 -12.30 -7.50
N ALA A 112 -4.63 -13.31 -7.77
CA ALA A 112 -4.66 -14.61 -7.07
C ALA A 112 -4.30 -14.50 -5.57
N ALA A 113 -3.60 -13.43 -5.15
CA ALA A 113 -3.28 -13.19 -3.75
C ALA A 113 -4.50 -12.80 -2.89
N CYS A 114 -5.65 -12.44 -3.51
CA CYS A 114 -6.91 -12.15 -2.81
C CYS A 114 -8.11 -12.61 -3.64
N PRO A 115 -8.38 -13.93 -3.74
CA PRO A 115 -9.46 -14.48 -4.56
C PRO A 115 -10.86 -14.22 -4.00
N GLU A 116 -10.99 -13.87 -2.73
CA GLU A 116 -12.26 -13.64 -2.05
C GLU A 116 -12.88 -12.25 -2.32
N PHE A 117 -12.25 -11.39 -3.14
CA PHE A 117 -12.79 -10.09 -3.48
C PHE A 117 -14.15 -10.19 -4.18
N LYS A 118 -15.10 -9.34 -3.79
CA LYS A 118 -16.45 -9.34 -4.36
C LYS A 118 -16.56 -8.38 -5.53
N HIS A 119 -16.74 -8.95 -6.72
CA HIS A 119 -17.03 -8.19 -7.93
C HIS A 119 -18.51 -7.88 -8.06
N CYS A 120 -18.84 -6.71 -8.61
CA CYS A 120 -20.20 -6.36 -9.00
C CYS A 120 -20.40 -6.69 -10.48
N THR A 121 -21.52 -7.34 -10.80
CA THR A 121 -21.94 -7.65 -12.18
C THR A 121 -23.17 -6.86 -12.62
N SER A 122 -23.77 -6.09 -11.71
CA SER A 122 -24.94 -5.25 -11.98
C SER A 122 -24.52 -3.86 -12.48
N HIS A 123 -25.38 -3.24 -13.31
CA HIS A 123 -25.28 -1.84 -13.72
C HIS A 123 -26.24 -0.92 -12.95
N LYS A 124 -26.99 -1.45 -11.97
CA LYS A 124 -27.86 -0.62 -11.12
C LYS A 124 -27.01 0.07 -10.04
N SER A 125 -27.09 1.39 -9.99
CA SER A 125 -26.28 2.23 -9.08
C SER A 125 -26.30 1.76 -7.63
N ASN A 126 -27.47 1.43 -7.08
CA ASN A 126 -27.60 0.99 -5.69
C ASN A 126 -26.98 -0.39 -5.43
N GLU A 127 -27.04 -1.31 -6.41
CA GLU A 127 -26.42 -2.62 -6.31
C GLU A 127 -24.90 -2.49 -6.38
N MET A 128 -24.37 -1.67 -7.31
CA MET A 128 -22.94 -1.35 -7.41
C MET A 128 -22.40 -0.75 -6.12
N LEU A 129 -23.06 0.28 -5.61
CA LEU A 129 -22.67 0.93 -4.35
C LEU A 129 -22.78 -0.01 -3.16
N GLY A 130 -23.78 -0.90 -3.13
CA GLY A 130 -23.95 -1.90 -2.07
C GLY A 130 -22.80 -2.90 -2.00
N VAL A 131 -22.30 -3.37 -3.17
CA VAL A 131 -21.12 -4.24 -3.24
C VAL A 131 -19.86 -3.48 -2.80
N TYR A 132 -19.68 -2.26 -3.31
CA TYR A 132 -18.52 -1.43 -2.95
C TYR A 132 -18.49 -1.08 -1.46
N TYR A 133 -19.64 -0.73 -0.87
CA TYR A 133 -19.81 -0.52 0.56
C TYR A 133 -19.29 -1.72 1.38
N LYS A 134 -19.73 -2.93 1.04
CA LYS A 134 -19.30 -4.16 1.72
C LYS A 134 -17.80 -4.41 1.57
N ASN A 135 -17.24 -4.11 0.40
CA ASN A 135 -15.80 -4.24 0.19
C ASN A 135 -15.01 -3.21 1.01
N LEU A 136 -15.51 -1.99 1.19
CA LEU A 136 -14.89 -1.00 2.10
C LEU A 136 -14.95 -1.45 3.57
N GLU A 137 -16.08 -2.00 4.03
CA GLU A 137 -16.15 -2.59 5.39
C GLU A 137 -15.13 -3.74 5.56
N ASN A 138 -15.02 -4.62 4.55
CA ASN A 138 -14.03 -5.70 4.56
C ASN A 138 -12.59 -5.17 4.56
N LEU A 139 -12.29 -4.10 3.83
CA LEU A 139 -10.99 -3.43 3.90
C LEU A 139 -10.69 -3.00 5.35
N GLY A 140 -11.63 -2.31 6.00
CA GLY A 140 -11.48 -1.88 7.39
C GLY A 140 -11.25 -3.07 8.35
N MET A 141 -11.93 -4.19 8.15
CA MET A 141 -11.73 -5.39 8.98
C MET A 141 -10.39 -6.08 8.72
N LYS A 142 -9.94 -6.13 7.45
CA LYS A 142 -8.63 -6.69 7.07
C LYS A 142 -7.49 -5.86 7.65
N THR A 143 -7.54 -4.54 7.51
CA THR A 143 -6.53 -3.62 8.06
C THR A 143 -6.47 -3.66 9.56
N LYS A 144 -7.62 -3.69 10.25
CA LYS A 144 -7.68 -3.84 11.71
C LYS A 144 -6.99 -5.11 12.20
N LYS A 145 -7.17 -6.23 11.50
CA LYS A 145 -6.48 -7.49 11.86
C LYS A 145 -4.98 -7.37 11.63
N LEU A 146 -4.57 -6.85 10.48
CA LEU A 146 -3.16 -6.72 10.12
C LEU A 146 -2.42 -5.71 10.99
N GLU A 147 -3.10 -4.65 11.45
CA GLU A 147 -2.56 -3.69 12.41
C GLU A 147 -2.10 -4.39 13.69
N ALA A 148 -2.94 -5.27 14.25
CA ALA A 148 -2.59 -6.05 15.43
C ALA A 148 -1.41 -7.01 15.19
N ASP A 149 -1.31 -7.59 13.98
CA ASP A 149 -0.19 -8.47 13.59
C ASP A 149 1.12 -7.69 13.38
N ALA A 150 1.05 -6.48 12.80
CA ALA A 150 2.18 -5.56 12.68
C ALA A 150 2.76 -5.18 14.06
N GLY A 151 1.88 -4.95 15.05
CA GLY A 151 2.29 -4.68 16.43
C GLY A 151 3.07 -5.85 17.07
N LYS A 152 2.69 -7.10 16.80
CA LYS A 152 3.40 -8.30 17.32
C LYS A 152 4.84 -8.40 16.80
N ILE A 153 5.07 -8.03 15.56
CA ILE A 153 6.42 -8.02 14.95
C ILE A 153 7.15 -6.69 15.13
N ARG A 154 6.53 -5.71 15.80
CA ARG A 154 7.04 -4.35 16.07
C ARG A 154 7.32 -3.52 14.81
N ALA A 155 6.56 -3.73 13.75
CA ALA A 155 6.59 -2.90 12.54
C ALA A 155 5.71 -1.65 12.77
N ILE A 156 6.23 -0.67 13.53
CA ILE A 156 5.47 0.48 14.06
C ILE A 156 4.95 1.39 12.94
N ASP A 157 5.73 1.62 11.91
CA ASP A 157 5.38 2.42 10.73
C ASP A 157 4.20 1.79 9.96
N ILE A 158 4.27 0.48 9.72
CA ILE A 158 3.21 -0.29 9.07
C ILE A 158 1.96 -0.32 9.97
N GLN A 159 2.13 -0.52 11.27
CA GLN A 159 1.03 -0.52 12.24
C GLN A 159 0.26 0.80 12.22
N ASN A 160 0.96 1.93 12.27
CA ASN A 160 0.36 3.27 12.23
C ASN A 160 -0.42 3.48 10.92
N TYR A 161 0.19 3.15 9.78
CA TYR A 161 -0.46 3.27 8.49
C TYR A 161 -1.73 2.40 8.39
N LEU A 162 -1.68 1.15 8.84
CA LEU A 162 -2.84 0.26 8.83
C LEU A 162 -3.98 0.77 9.72
N SER A 163 -3.66 1.43 10.84
CA SER A 163 -4.64 2.09 11.69
C SER A 163 -5.34 3.25 10.98
N GLU A 164 -4.60 4.11 10.28
CA GLU A 164 -5.14 5.19 9.45
C GLU A 164 -6.03 4.64 8.33
N LEU A 165 -5.53 3.67 7.57
CA LEU A 165 -6.28 3.03 6.49
C LEU A 165 -7.57 2.38 6.97
N CYS A 166 -7.56 1.79 8.17
CA CYS A 166 -8.76 1.26 8.81
C CYS A 166 -9.83 2.35 9.01
N GLY A 167 -9.42 3.51 9.54
CA GLY A 167 -10.29 4.66 9.75
C GLY A 167 -10.87 5.21 8.45
N GLU A 168 -10.04 5.35 7.42
CA GLU A 168 -10.45 5.81 6.08
C GLU A 168 -11.46 4.86 5.42
N ALA A 169 -11.21 3.55 5.52
CA ALA A 169 -12.10 2.53 4.95
C ALA A 169 -13.50 2.59 5.59
N PHE A 170 -13.59 2.63 6.92
CA PHE A 170 -14.88 2.73 7.60
C PHE A 170 -15.57 4.08 7.38
N LYS A 171 -14.82 5.19 7.28
CA LYS A 171 -15.38 6.50 6.93
C LYS A 171 -15.99 6.48 5.53
N SER A 172 -15.29 5.93 4.53
CA SER A 172 -15.78 5.80 3.17
C SER A 172 -17.01 4.87 3.10
N ALA A 173 -16.99 3.75 3.82
CA ALA A 173 -18.12 2.85 3.95
C ALA A 173 -19.35 3.57 4.56
N TRP A 174 -19.15 4.34 5.63
CA TRP A 174 -20.23 5.14 6.24
C TRP A 174 -20.84 6.14 5.25
N MET A 175 -20.03 6.83 4.44
CA MET A 175 -20.52 7.79 3.44
C MET A 175 -21.41 7.10 2.38
N ILE A 176 -20.99 5.94 1.86
CA ILE A 176 -21.80 5.17 0.91
C ILE A 176 -23.08 4.65 1.59
N LYS A 177 -22.99 4.14 2.80
CA LYS A 177 -24.17 3.67 3.57
C LYS A 177 -25.20 4.76 3.78
N ALA A 178 -24.77 6.01 4.02
CA ALA A 178 -25.64 7.15 4.17
C ALA A 178 -26.42 7.45 2.87
N VAL A 179 -25.78 7.31 1.72
CA VAL A 179 -26.45 7.43 0.40
C VAL A 179 -27.48 6.32 0.18
N LEU A 180 -27.12 5.06 0.47
CA LEU A 180 -27.99 3.91 0.27
C LEU A 180 -29.25 3.90 1.16
N ARG A 181 -29.27 4.65 2.25
CA ARG A 181 -30.45 4.73 3.15
C ARG A 181 -31.58 5.60 2.58
N ASN A 182 -31.25 6.49 1.66
CA ASN A 182 -32.17 7.49 1.12
C ASN A 182 -32.50 7.25 -0.37
N SER A 183 -32.24 6.06 -0.88
CA SER A 183 -32.43 5.67 -2.28
C SER A 183 -33.42 4.51 -2.44
#